data_3e691130a3c281704352d5978ee64f8b
#
_entry.id   3e691130a3c281704352d5978ee64f8b
#
_cell.length_a   1.000
_cell.length_b   1.000
_cell.length_c   1.000
_cell.angle_alpha   90.00
_cell.angle_beta   90.00
_cell.angle_gamma   90.00
#
_symmetry.space_group_name_H-M   'P 1'
#
loop_
_entity.id
_entity.type
_entity.pdbx_description
1 polymer ?
#
loop_
_entity_poly.entity_id
_entity_poly.type
_entity_poly.pdbx_seq_one_letter_code
_entity_poly.pdbx_strand_id
1 'polypeptide(L)'
;MSDYRLHCLSLSLVYMEVKTDTKEKFHVIRVETADLPANVAADLKSHLEEPLKDTIKNVVLNLRNVKTIAEETAEVLVRAQQKFYEQNASFVICEMNETVEKFLDEKELLEMMNVTPTESEAYDIVQMEEVERELLSGDFDE
;
A
#
# COMPACT_ATOMS: atom_id res chain seq x y z
N MET A 1 -23.32 -19.45 1.41
CA MET A 1 -22.83 -18.08 1.15
C MET A 1 -23.54 -17.03 1.97
N SER A 2 -24.85 -17.13 2.09
CA SER A 2 -25.56 -16.13 2.87
C SER A 2 -25.17 -16.18 4.34
N ASP A 3 -24.93 -17.36 4.86
CA ASP A 3 -24.49 -17.49 6.25
C ASP A 3 -23.12 -16.83 6.43
N TYR A 4 -22.26 -17.04 5.45
CA TYR A 4 -20.96 -16.41 5.47
C TYR A 4 -21.11 -14.90 5.45
N ARG A 5 -22.03 -14.41 4.64
CA ARG A 5 -22.27 -12.99 4.51
C ARG A 5 -22.77 -12.41 5.83
N LEU A 6 -23.70 -13.09 6.46
CA LEU A 6 -24.22 -12.64 7.74
C LEU A 6 -23.13 -12.63 8.80
N HIS A 7 -22.30 -13.65 8.76
CA HIS A 7 -21.19 -13.69 9.69
C HIS A 7 -20.25 -12.52 9.44
N CYS A 8 -20.01 -12.19 8.18
CA CYS A 8 -19.14 -11.10 7.83
C CYS A 8 -19.68 -9.75 8.29
N LEU A 9 -20.99 -9.63 8.46
CA LEU A 9 -21.53 -8.37 8.93
C LEU A 9 -21.00 -8.01 10.29
N SER A 10 -20.84 -8.98 11.17
CA SER A 10 -20.30 -8.72 12.48
C SER A 10 -18.80 -8.42 12.40
N LEU A 11 -18.15 -8.86 11.33
CA LEU A 11 -16.73 -8.61 11.14
C LEU A 11 -16.47 -7.38 10.27
N SER A 12 -17.52 -6.76 9.77
CA SER A 12 -17.35 -5.63 8.85
C SER A 12 -16.69 -4.43 9.53
N LEU A 13 -16.69 -4.40 10.86
CA LEU A 13 -16.02 -3.33 11.58
C LEU A 13 -14.50 -3.37 11.45
N VAL A 14 -13.94 -4.53 11.06
CA VAL A 14 -12.50 -4.68 10.89
C VAL A 14 -12.14 -4.98 9.45
N TYR A 15 -13.05 -4.74 8.54
CA TYR A 15 -12.91 -5.11 7.15
C TYR A 15 -12.86 -3.86 6.28
N MET A 16 -11.99 -3.85 5.29
CA MET A 16 -11.90 -2.76 4.35
C MET A 16 -12.06 -3.29 2.94
N GLU A 17 -12.51 -2.43 2.05
CA GLU A 17 -12.70 -2.80 0.65
C GLU A 17 -11.54 -2.27 -0.18
N VAL A 18 -10.99 -3.14 -1.01
CA VAL A 18 -9.91 -2.74 -1.91
C VAL A 18 -10.20 -3.31 -3.28
N LYS A 19 -9.63 -2.68 -4.29
CA LYS A 19 -9.61 -3.19 -5.64
C LYS A 19 -8.17 -3.35 -6.05
N THR A 20 -7.81 -4.51 -6.57
CA THR A 20 -6.44 -4.78 -6.98
C THR A 20 -6.39 -4.98 -8.48
N ASP A 21 -5.45 -4.32 -9.11
CA ASP A 21 -5.21 -4.43 -10.53
C ASP A 21 -3.75 -4.80 -10.71
N THR A 22 -3.48 -5.89 -11.43
CA THR A 22 -2.11 -6.36 -11.60
C THR A 22 -1.58 -5.90 -12.95
N LYS A 23 -0.50 -5.17 -12.92
CA LYS A 23 0.19 -4.72 -14.13
C LYS A 23 1.37 -5.64 -14.39
N GLU A 24 2.16 -5.29 -15.39
CA GLU A 24 3.29 -6.14 -15.78
C GLU A 24 4.35 -6.23 -14.68
N LYS A 25 4.60 -5.13 -13.99
CA LYS A 25 5.70 -5.07 -13.02
C LYS A 25 5.25 -4.80 -11.60
N PHE A 26 3.97 -4.52 -11.39
CA PHE A 26 3.49 -4.15 -10.06
C PHE A 26 1.99 -4.36 -9.93
N HIS A 27 1.52 -4.37 -8.69
CA HIS A 27 0.10 -4.41 -8.39
C HIS A 27 -0.34 -3.02 -7.96
N VAL A 28 -1.53 -2.63 -8.37
CA VAL A 28 -2.14 -1.39 -7.91
C VAL A 28 -3.26 -1.77 -6.97
N ILE A 29 -3.16 -1.32 -5.73
CA ILE A 29 -4.20 -1.57 -4.73
C ILE A 29 -4.89 -0.25 -4.45
N ARG A 30 -6.19 -0.19 -4.75
CA ARG A 30 -6.99 1.00 -4.51
C ARG A 30 -7.91 0.73 -3.34
N VAL A 31 -7.77 1.53 -2.29
CA VAL A 31 -8.60 1.38 -1.11
C VAL A 31 -9.90 2.12 -1.35
N GLU A 32 -11.02 1.38 -1.25
CA GLU A 32 -12.34 1.96 -1.51
C GLU A 32 -13.00 2.49 -0.25
N THR A 33 -12.51 2.10 0.90
CA THR A 33 -13.08 2.49 2.18
C THR A 33 -12.63 3.90 2.55
N ALA A 34 -13.57 4.73 3.00
CA ALA A 34 -13.25 6.12 3.32
C ALA A 34 -12.51 6.27 4.63
N ASP A 35 -12.83 5.44 5.61
CA ASP A 35 -12.24 5.54 6.93
C ASP A 35 -11.42 4.30 7.23
N LEU A 36 -10.21 4.53 7.73
CA LEU A 36 -9.33 3.43 8.11
C LEU A 36 -9.04 3.51 9.60
N PRO A 37 -9.99 3.08 10.44
CA PRO A 37 -9.77 3.10 11.88
C PRO A 37 -8.77 2.03 12.31
N ALA A 38 -8.43 2.05 13.60
CA ALA A 38 -7.42 1.13 14.11
C ALA A 38 -7.79 -0.34 13.89
N ASN A 39 -9.10 -0.64 13.91
CA ASN A 39 -9.52 -2.04 13.82
C ASN A 39 -9.42 -2.63 12.41
N VAL A 40 -9.05 -1.84 11.38
CA VAL A 40 -8.78 -2.42 10.08
C VAL A 40 -7.28 -2.58 9.82
N ALA A 41 -6.44 -2.26 10.81
CA ALA A 41 -5.00 -2.33 10.62
C ALA A 41 -4.54 -3.72 10.20
N ALA A 42 -5.08 -4.76 10.82
CA ALA A 42 -4.69 -6.13 10.49
C ALA A 42 -5.11 -6.50 9.07
N ASP A 43 -6.28 -6.03 8.66
CA ASP A 43 -6.77 -6.31 7.31
C ASP A 43 -5.91 -5.61 6.27
N LEU A 44 -5.54 -4.36 6.54
CA LEU A 44 -4.66 -3.63 5.65
C LEU A 44 -3.32 -4.34 5.53
N LYS A 45 -2.78 -4.78 6.64
CA LYS A 45 -1.51 -5.50 6.63
C LYS A 45 -1.59 -6.73 5.72
N SER A 46 -2.69 -7.49 5.82
CA SER A 46 -2.86 -8.66 4.98
C SER A 46 -2.86 -8.31 3.51
N HIS A 47 -3.59 -7.27 3.14
CA HIS A 47 -3.65 -6.86 1.74
C HIS A 47 -2.29 -6.44 1.21
N LEU A 48 -1.50 -5.78 2.04
CA LEU A 48 -0.21 -5.28 1.60
C LEU A 48 0.86 -6.36 1.55
N GLU A 49 0.74 -7.38 2.40
CA GLU A 49 1.75 -8.45 2.43
C GLU A 49 1.47 -9.55 1.43
N GLU A 50 0.24 -9.64 0.95
CA GLU A 50 -0.12 -10.69 0.00
C GLU A 50 0.75 -10.65 -1.26
N PRO A 51 0.99 -9.47 -1.87
CA PRO A 51 1.82 -9.43 -3.07
C PRO A 51 3.25 -9.88 -2.85
N LEU A 52 3.75 -9.82 -1.64
CA LEU A 52 5.12 -10.25 -1.37
C LEU A 52 5.30 -11.74 -1.55
N LYS A 53 4.22 -12.49 -1.61
CA LYS A 53 4.26 -13.93 -1.88
C LYS A 53 4.19 -14.23 -3.36
N ASP A 54 4.00 -13.22 -4.18
CA ASP A 54 3.85 -13.39 -5.61
C ASP A 54 5.17 -13.19 -6.32
N THR A 55 5.20 -13.54 -7.61
CA THR A 55 6.34 -13.24 -8.45
C THR A 55 6.50 -11.73 -8.62
N ILE A 56 5.40 -11.05 -8.83
CA ILE A 56 5.37 -9.59 -8.92
C ILE A 56 5.12 -9.06 -7.51
N LYS A 57 6.10 -8.40 -6.94
CA LYS A 57 6.01 -7.97 -5.55
C LYS A 57 5.77 -6.48 -5.37
N ASN A 58 6.05 -5.66 -6.38
CA ASN A 58 5.93 -4.22 -6.25
C ASN A 58 4.47 -3.81 -6.12
N VAL A 59 4.21 -2.79 -5.29
CA VAL A 59 2.85 -2.34 -5.03
C VAL A 59 2.76 -0.83 -5.11
N VAL A 60 1.73 -0.35 -5.79
CA VAL A 60 1.31 1.04 -5.74
C VAL A 60 0.00 1.07 -4.97
N LEU A 61 -0.01 1.79 -3.87
CA LEU A 61 -1.20 1.90 -3.02
C LEU A 61 -1.87 3.23 -3.24
N ASN A 62 -3.09 3.21 -3.75
CA ASN A 62 -3.84 4.42 -4.05
C ASN A 62 -4.82 4.69 -2.92
N LEU A 63 -4.69 5.84 -2.28
CA LEU A 63 -5.52 6.22 -1.14
C LEU A 63 -6.48 7.34 -1.48
N ARG A 64 -6.83 7.48 -2.75
CA ARG A 64 -7.67 8.57 -3.21
C ARG A 64 -8.98 8.67 -2.44
N ASN A 65 -9.59 7.55 -2.14
CA ASN A 65 -10.88 7.52 -1.49
C ASN A 65 -10.81 7.53 0.03
N VAL A 66 -9.60 7.45 0.59
CA VAL A 66 -9.44 7.43 2.04
C VAL A 66 -9.46 8.86 2.58
N LYS A 67 -10.33 9.09 3.54
CA LYS A 67 -10.49 10.42 4.12
C LYS A 67 -9.92 10.52 5.52
N THR A 68 -9.90 9.42 6.26
CA THR A 68 -9.32 9.39 7.60
C THR A 68 -8.56 8.12 7.81
N ILE A 69 -7.55 8.18 8.67
CA ILE A 69 -6.75 7.01 8.99
C ILE A 69 -6.29 7.15 10.44
N ALA A 70 -6.38 6.05 11.19
CA ALA A 70 -5.91 6.04 12.56
C ALA A 70 -4.40 5.86 12.59
N GLU A 71 -3.79 6.29 13.67
CA GLU A 71 -2.34 6.19 13.80
C GLU A 71 -1.87 4.75 13.72
N GLU A 72 -2.59 3.83 14.35
CA GLU A 72 -2.23 2.41 14.33
C GLU A 72 -2.23 1.87 12.91
N THR A 73 -3.23 2.28 12.11
CA THR A 73 -3.33 1.85 10.73
C THR A 73 -2.24 2.48 9.89
N ALA A 74 -1.90 3.73 10.18
CA ALA A 74 -0.83 4.41 9.46
C ALA A 74 0.52 3.73 9.73
N GLU A 75 0.72 3.21 10.93
CA GLU A 75 1.96 2.49 11.24
C GLU A 75 2.11 1.24 10.40
N VAL A 76 0.99 0.64 9.98
CA VAL A 76 1.05 -0.51 9.08
C VAL A 76 1.70 -0.10 7.76
N LEU A 77 1.40 1.12 7.29
CA LEU A 77 1.99 1.60 6.05
C LEU A 77 3.51 1.77 6.18
N VAL A 78 3.95 2.27 7.33
CA VAL A 78 5.38 2.44 7.56
C VAL A 78 6.08 1.09 7.61
N ARG A 79 5.47 0.13 8.29
CA ARG A 79 6.05 -1.20 8.38
C ARG A 79 6.07 -1.90 7.02
N ALA A 80 5.04 -1.66 6.22
CA ALA A 80 5.00 -2.22 4.88
C ALA A 80 6.14 -1.66 4.04
N GLN A 81 6.39 -0.35 4.14
CA GLN A 81 7.49 0.27 3.43
C GLN A 81 8.80 -0.42 3.76
N GLN A 82 9.02 -0.66 5.05
CA GLN A 82 10.23 -1.32 5.51
C GLN A 82 10.31 -2.75 4.98
N LYS A 83 9.22 -3.47 5.05
CA LYS A 83 9.21 -4.87 4.66
C LYS A 83 9.44 -5.04 3.17
N PHE A 84 8.81 -4.17 2.35
CA PHE A 84 9.03 -4.21 0.92
C PHE A 84 10.49 -3.91 0.58
N TYR A 85 11.04 -2.92 1.26
CA TYR A 85 12.44 -2.57 1.06
C TYR A 85 13.35 -3.76 1.36
N GLU A 86 13.08 -4.47 2.46
CA GLU A 86 13.89 -5.61 2.84
C GLU A 86 13.82 -6.75 1.82
N GLN A 87 12.73 -6.81 1.07
CA GLN A 87 12.56 -7.85 0.07
C GLN A 87 12.87 -7.36 -1.33
N ASN A 88 13.52 -6.23 -1.45
CA ASN A 88 13.91 -5.65 -2.74
C ASN A 88 12.69 -5.40 -3.63
N ALA A 89 11.64 -4.91 -3.03
CA ALA A 89 10.42 -4.57 -3.75
C ALA A 89 10.08 -3.11 -3.52
N SER A 90 9.29 -2.54 -4.41
CA SER A 90 8.89 -1.15 -4.33
C SER A 90 7.49 -1.04 -3.71
N PHE A 91 7.31 -0.06 -2.86
CA PHE A 91 6.02 0.24 -2.27
C PHE A 91 5.84 1.74 -2.30
N VAL A 92 4.90 2.22 -3.12
CA VAL A 92 4.68 3.64 -3.30
C VAL A 92 3.22 3.95 -3.04
N ILE A 93 2.97 4.98 -2.25
CA ILE A 93 1.62 5.43 -1.93
C ILE A 93 1.32 6.66 -2.77
N CYS A 94 0.13 6.73 -3.35
CA CYS A 94 -0.22 7.85 -4.21
C CYS A 94 -1.62 8.37 -3.93
N GLU A 95 -1.87 9.58 -4.40
CA GLU A 95 -3.18 10.24 -4.35
C GLU A 95 -3.75 10.33 -2.94
N MET A 96 -2.86 10.59 -2.00
CA MET A 96 -3.24 10.74 -0.61
C MET A 96 -4.04 12.02 -0.43
N ASN A 97 -5.14 11.91 0.30
CA ASN A 97 -5.98 13.06 0.61
C ASN A 97 -5.20 14.04 1.48
N GLU A 98 -5.46 15.32 1.29
CA GLU A 98 -4.74 16.36 2.02
C GLU A 98 -4.90 16.21 3.53
N THR A 99 -6.09 15.85 3.97
CA THR A 99 -6.34 15.67 5.41
C THR A 99 -5.50 14.51 5.96
N VAL A 100 -5.44 13.43 5.22
CA VAL A 100 -4.64 12.26 5.62
C VAL A 100 -3.17 12.63 5.63
N GLU A 101 -2.72 13.30 4.58
CA GLU A 101 -1.32 13.70 4.48
C GLU A 101 -0.91 14.57 5.65
N LYS A 102 -1.76 15.54 6.00
CA LYS A 102 -1.47 16.44 7.10
C LYS A 102 -1.40 15.69 8.42
N PHE A 103 -2.31 14.75 8.62
CA PHE A 103 -2.32 13.94 9.84
C PHE A 103 -1.02 13.15 9.97
N LEU A 104 -0.61 12.52 8.86
CA LEU A 104 0.61 11.71 8.88
C LEU A 104 1.85 12.56 9.08
N ASP A 105 1.83 13.77 8.53
CA ASP A 105 2.96 14.68 8.70
C ASP A 105 3.07 15.11 10.15
N GLU A 106 1.95 15.39 10.80
CA GLU A 106 1.95 15.79 12.19
C GLU A 106 2.45 14.68 13.11
N LYS A 107 2.21 13.44 12.72
CA LYS A 107 2.67 12.28 13.49
C LYS A 107 4.09 11.87 13.10
N GLU A 108 4.69 12.59 12.17
CA GLU A 108 6.05 12.34 11.70
C GLU A 108 6.18 10.96 11.05
N LEU A 109 5.09 10.46 10.50
CA LEU A 109 5.09 9.19 9.78
C LEU A 109 5.26 9.38 8.29
N LEU A 110 4.88 10.55 7.77
CA LEU A 110 4.89 10.78 6.33
C LEU A 110 6.27 10.64 5.74
N GLU A 111 7.29 11.12 6.44
CA GLU A 111 8.66 11.09 5.92
C GLU A 111 9.21 9.68 5.82
N MET A 112 8.57 8.73 6.46
CA MET A 112 8.99 7.33 6.39
C MET A 112 8.31 6.59 5.26
N MET A 113 7.52 7.29 4.45
CA MET A 113 6.76 6.70 3.37
C MET A 113 7.23 7.25 2.05
N ASN A 114 7.07 6.45 0.99
CA ASN A 114 7.36 6.89 -0.37
C ASN A 114 6.03 7.31 -0.99
N VAL A 115 5.79 8.60 -1.11
CA VAL A 115 4.49 9.14 -1.49
C VAL A 115 4.62 10.01 -2.73
N THR A 116 3.67 9.87 -3.65
CA THR A 116 3.59 10.74 -4.82
C THR A 116 2.19 11.33 -4.92
N PRO A 117 2.05 12.47 -5.60
CA PRO A 117 0.74 13.08 -5.77
C PRO A 117 -0.20 12.28 -6.66
N THR A 118 0.33 11.62 -7.70
CA THR A 118 -0.52 10.93 -8.67
C THR A 118 -0.09 9.49 -8.84
N GLU A 119 -1.03 8.69 -9.34
CA GLU A 119 -0.77 7.29 -9.63
C GLU A 119 0.28 7.16 -10.74
N SER A 120 0.23 8.07 -11.71
CA SER A 120 1.19 8.03 -12.81
C SER A 120 2.62 8.20 -12.31
N GLU A 121 2.83 9.11 -11.37
CA GLU A 121 4.15 9.32 -10.81
C GLU A 121 4.60 8.11 -9.99
N ALA A 122 3.65 7.45 -9.33
CA ALA A 122 3.97 6.24 -8.59
C ALA A 122 4.46 5.14 -9.53
N TYR A 123 3.81 5.02 -10.69
CA TYR A 123 4.23 4.05 -11.69
C TYR A 123 5.68 4.32 -12.13
N ASP A 124 5.99 5.60 -12.36
CA ASP A 124 7.33 5.97 -12.79
C ASP A 124 8.38 5.60 -11.76
N ILE A 125 8.06 5.81 -10.48
CA ILE A 125 8.99 5.49 -9.42
C ILE A 125 9.23 3.98 -9.35
N VAL A 126 8.16 3.19 -9.44
CA VAL A 126 8.31 1.74 -9.39
C VAL A 126 9.18 1.25 -10.55
N GLN A 127 8.93 1.77 -11.74
CA GLN A 127 9.71 1.35 -12.90
C GLN A 127 11.16 1.78 -12.78
N MET A 128 11.40 2.97 -12.25
CA MET A 128 12.75 3.45 -12.07
C MET A 128 13.50 2.59 -11.06
N GLU A 129 12.85 2.26 -9.95
CA GLU A 129 13.48 1.43 -8.94
C GLU A 129 13.73 0.03 -9.44
N GLU A 130 12.84 -0.48 -10.28
CA GLU A 130 13.02 -1.80 -10.86
C GLU A 130 14.26 -1.81 -11.74
N VAL A 131 14.44 -0.79 -12.57
CA VAL A 131 15.62 -0.69 -13.42
C VAL A 131 16.88 -0.57 -12.57
N GLU A 132 16.83 0.22 -11.52
CA GLU A 132 17.98 0.37 -10.64
C GLU A 132 18.39 -0.95 -10.01
N ARG A 133 17.39 -1.73 -9.58
CA ARG A 133 17.69 -3.04 -8.98
C ARG A 133 18.32 -3.98 -9.99
N GLU A 134 17.88 -3.93 -11.24
CA GLU A 134 18.45 -4.75 -12.28
C GLU A 134 19.90 -4.38 -12.53
N LEU A 135 20.20 -3.09 -12.53
CA LEU A 135 21.57 -2.64 -12.72
C LEU A 135 22.46 -3.01 -11.54
N LEU A 136 21.91 -2.88 -10.33
CA LEU A 136 22.70 -3.14 -9.13
C LEU A 136 22.86 -4.62 -8.84
N SER A 137 22.07 -5.46 -9.48
CA SER A 137 22.18 -6.90 -9.28
C SER A 137 23.39 -7.49 -9.97
N GLY A 138 24.02 -6.72 -10.87
CA GLY A 138 25.19 -7.19 -11.55
C GLY A 138 24.90 -7.96 -12.82
N ASP A 139 23.67 -7.99 -13.24
CA ASP A 139 23.32 -8.72 -14.45
C ASP A 139 24.00 -8.16 -15.67
N PHE A 140 24.31 -6.89 -15.65
CA PHE A 140 24.94 -6.26 -16.79
C PHE A 140 26.44 -6.55 -16.87
N ASP A 141 26.97 -7.24 -15.92
CA ASP A 141 28.39 -7.54 -15.89
C ASP A 141 28.80 -8.53 -16.92
N GLU A 142 27.89 -9.23 -17.42
CA GLU A 142 28.30 -10.24 -18.34
C GLU A 142 28.28 -9.84 -19.70
#